data_d6d037db1ebaa7df422ac1f9f3f31af9
#
_entry.id   d6d037db1ebaa7df422ac1f9f3f31af9
#
_cell.length_a   1.000
_cell.length_b   1.000
_cell.length_c   1.000
_cell.angle_alpha   90.00
_cell.angle_beta   90.00
_cell.angle_gamma   90.00
#
_symmetry.space_group_name_H-M   'P 1'
#
loop_
_entity.id
_entity.type
_entity.pdbx_description
1 polymer ?
#
loop_
_entity_poly.entity_id
_entity_poly.type
_entity_poly.pdbx_seq_one_letter_code
_entity_poly.pdbx_strand_id
1 'polypeptide(L)'
;MPLLLWDIDGTLLLKASLEHAQAIHAAIERVYGVAIPDAHVEAAGRTDFAIARSILALADVSPERVDERLGELRAVAVEEYAKRVPQDLSDRVAPHVRKVLDELGERDDVTHSLVTGNLEPIARLKLRAAGIGHHFAKGQGGFGSDAEDRAELPGIARRRARNHPAQDTIVIGDTPRDIACARADGVRVIAVATGPYRADQLTAADAVCRDVREVAALLD
;
A
#
# COMPACT_ATOMS: atom_id res chain seq x y z
N MET A 1 -7.53 -20.83 7.93
CA MET A 1 -7.33 -19.55 8.68
C MET A 1 -6.87 -18.49 7.68
N PRO A 2 -7.75 -17.56 7.22
CA PRO A 2 -7.39 -16.62 6.18
C PRO A 2 -6.35 -15.60 6.64
N LEU A 3 -5.37 -15.32 5.77
CA LEU A 3 -4.46 -14.20 5.85
C LEU A 3 -5.01 -13.05 5.01
N LEU A 4 -5.35 -11.95 5.65
CA LEU A 4 -5.87 -10.76 5.00
C LEU A 4 -4.74 -9.77 4.74
N LEU A 5 -4.44 -9.52 3.47
CA LEU A 5 -3.43 -8.56 3.01
C LEU A 5 -4.13 -7.26 2.61
N TRP A 6 -4.10 -6.28 3.50
CA TRP A 6 -4.74 -4.99 3.30
C TRP A 6 -3.82 -4.01 2.58
N ASP A 7 -4.33 -3.35 1.54
CA ASP A 7 -3.73 -2.11 1.05
C ASP A 7 -4.05 -0.94 1.98
N ILE A 8 -3.32 0.17 1.84
CA ILE A 8 -3.44 1.32 2.73
C ILE A 8 -4.19 2.48 2.04
N ASP A 9 -3.62 3.03 0.97
CA ASP A 9 -4.11 4.27 0.36
C ASP A 9 -5.30 4.01 -0.57
N GLY A 10 -6.49 4.49 -0.19
CA GLY A 10 -7.74 4.22 -0.89
C GLY A 10 -8.54 3.08 -0.27
N THR A 11 -7.90 2.24 0.55
CA THR A 11 -8.51 1.08 1.22
C THR A 11 -8.70 1.32 2.72
N LEU A 12 -7.61 1.39 3.49
CA LEU A 12 -7.65 1.69 4.93
C LEU A 12 -7.72 3.17 5.21
N LEU A 13 -7.02 3.99 4.40
CA LEU A 13 -6.92 5.45 4.56
C LEU A 13 -7.36 6.16 3.28
N LEU A 14 -8.19 7.19 3.42
CA LEU A 14 -8.61 8.08 2.35
C LEU A 14 -7.87 9.41 2.44
N LYS A 15 -7.50 9.99 1.28
CA LYS A 15 -6.83 11.31 1.20
C LYS A 15 -5.54 11.41 2.03
N ALA A 16 -4.81 10.30 2.21
CA ALA A 16 -3.59 10.24 3.01
C ALA A 16 -2.30 10.25 2.16
N SER A 17 -2.40 10.58 0.86
CA SER A 17 -1.28 10.52 -0.09
C SER A 17 -0.58 11.85 -0.35
N LEU A 18 -1.16 13.00 0.02
CA LEU A 18 -0.59 14.31 -0.30
C LEU A 18 0.79 14.53 0.33
N GLU A 19 0.90 14.39 1.64
CA GLU A 19 2.14 14.57 2.39
C GLU A 19 3.17 13.51 2.00
N HIS A 20 2.69 12.32 1.61
CA HIS A 20 3.53 11.24 1.11
C HIS A 20 4.13 11.60 -0.27
N ALA A 21 3.32 12.06 -1.22
CA ALA A 21 3.80 12.51 -2.52
C ALA A 21 4.83 13.65 -2.38
N GLN A 22 4.54 14.63 -1.51
CA GLN A 22 5.47 15.72 -1.21
C GLN A 22 6.81 15.22 -0.64
N ALA A 23 6.79 14.17 0.18
CA ALA A 23 8.01 13.58 0.73
C ALA A 23 8.84 12.87 -0.35
N ILE A 24 8.20 12.13 -1.26
CA ILE A 24 8.87 11.50 -2.40
C ILE A 24 9.48 12.57 -3.32
N HIS A 25 8.74 13.64 -3.63
CA HIS A 25 9.23 14.74 -4.46
C HIS A 25 10.45 15.41 -3.81
N ALA A 26 10.37 15.79 -2.53
CA ALA A 26 11.48 16.39 -1.81
C ALA A 26 12.70 15.46 -1.75
N ALA A 27 12.49 14.15 -1.63
CA ALA A 27 13.57 13.18 -1.67
C ALA A 27 14.24 13.10 -3.04
N ILE A 28 13.45 13.12 -4.12
CA ILE A 28 13.98 13.16 -5.50
C ILE A 28 14.82 14.41 -5.71
N GLU A 29 14.30 15.59 -5.37
CA GLU A 29 15.04 16.86 -5.51
C GLU A 29 16.35 16.85 -4.71
N ARG A 30 16.30 16.39 -3.47
CA ARG A 30 17.46 16.36 -2.57
C ARG A 30 18.52 15.36 -3.02
N VAL A 31 18.12 14.17 -3.48
CA VAL A 31 19.02 13.09 -3.85
C VAL A 31 19.59 13.27 -5.26
N TYR A 32 18.75 13.59 -6.22
CA TYR A 32 19.16 13.66 -7.63
C TYR A 32 19.50 15.07 -8.11
N GLY A 33 19.09 16.10 -7.37
CA GLY A 33 19.34 17.51 -7.74
C GLY A 33 18.54 17.96 -8.96
N VAL A 34 17.40 17.33 -9.22
CA VAL A 34 16.50 17.64 -10.34
C VAL A 34 15.18 18.21 -9.82
N ALA A 35 14.60 19.14 -10.58
CA ALA A 35 13.26 19.63 -10.29
C ALA A 35 12.22 18.57 -10.65
N ILE A 36 11.10 18.56 -9.92
CA ILE A 36 9.98 17.69 -10.26
C ILE A 36 9.32 18.17 -11.55
N PRO A 37 9.24 17.35 -12.60
CA PRO A 37 8.59 17.73 -13.85
C PRO A 37 7.11 18.08 -13.65
N ASP A 38 6.63 19.10 -14.36
CA ASP A 38 5.21 19.42 -14.43
C ASP A 38 4.50 18.44 -15.38
N ALA A 39 4.42 17.18 -14.95
CA ALA A 39 3.81 16.09 -15.70
C ALA A 39 3.06 15.16 -14.77
N HIS A 40 1.92 14.66 -15.24
CA HIS A 40 1.14 13.72 -14.44
C HIS A 40 1.79 12.33 -14.43
N VAL A 41 2.10 11.84 -13.25
CA VAL A 41 2.51 10.44 -13.02
C VAL A 41 1.40 9.73 -12.27
N GLU A 42 0.82 8.70 -12.89
CA GLU A 42 -0.19 7.88 -12.23
C GLU A 42 0.45 7.14 -11.04
N ALA A 43 -0.10 7.35 -9.84
CA ALA A 43 0.43 6.79 -8.61
C ALA A 43 -0.44 5.66 -8.02
N ALA A 44 -1.75 5.66 -8.33
CA ALA A 44 -2.70 4.74 -7.70
C ALA A 44 -2.27 3.26 -7.84
N GLY A 45 -2.10 2.59 -6.71
CA GLY A 45 -1.71 1.18 -6.64
C GLY A 45 -0.27 0.87 -7.10
N ARG A 46 0.59 1.85 -7.32
CA ARG A 46 2.01 1.64 -7.64
C ARG A 46 2.88 1.65 -6.39
N THR A 47 4.10 1.10 -6.52
CA THR A 47 5.11 1.21 -5.48
C THR A 47 5.79 2.59 -5.51
N ASP A 48 6.25 3.06 -4.37
CA ASP A 48 6.94 4.35 -4.25
C ASP A 48 8.15 4.43 -5.18
N PHE A 49 8.92 3.34 -5.32
CA PHE A 49 10.05 3.30 -6.23
C PHE A 49 9.66 3.34 -7.70
N ALA A 50 8.59 2.64 -8.09
CA ALA A 50 8.08 2.69 -9.45
C ALA A 50 7.56 4.11 -9.82
N ILE A 51 6.96 4.82 -8.86
CA ILE A 51 6.54 6.22 -9.02
C ILE A 51 7.78 7.12 -9.15
N ALA A 52 8.73 7.01 -8.22
CA ALA A 52 9.94 7.82 -8.23
C ALA A 52 10.75 7.62 -9.51
N ARG A 53 10.89 6.38 -9.98
CA ARG A 53 11.58 6.05 -11.25
C ARG A 53 10.89 6.71 -12.45
N SER A 54 9.56 6.72 -12.49
CA SER A 54 8.83 7.41 -13.56
C SER A 54 9.02 8.91 -13.54
N ILE A 55 9.06 9.53 -12.36
CA ILE A 55 9.36 10.97 -12.21
C ILE A 55 10.80 11.28 -12.66
N LEU A 56 11.76 10.45 -12.25
CA LEU A 56 13.17 10.62 -12.60
C LEU A 56 13.43 10.41 -14.09
N ALA A 57 12.71 9.48 -14.74
CA ALA A 57 12.78 9.31 -16.18
C ALA A 57 12.27 10.54 -16.94
N LEU A 58 11.19 11.18 -16.46
CA LEU A 58 10.69 12.44 -17.00
C LEU A 58 11.65 13.64 -16.78
N ALA A 59 12.55 13.53 -15.80
CA ALA A 59 13.61 14.50 -15.51
C ALA A 59 14.96 14.11 -16.16
N ASP A 60 14.96 13.22 -17.16
CA ASP A 60 16.13 12.75 -17.91
C ASP A 60 17.24 12.15 -17.03
N VAL A 61 16.90 11.57 -15.89
CA VAL A 61 17.86 10.83 -15.03
C VAL A 61 17.97 9.40 -15.56
N SER A 62 19.21 8.94 -15.85
CA SER A 62 19.43 7.61 -16.40
C SER A 62 19.09 6.50 -15.38
N PRO A 63 18.64 5.32 -15.84
CA PRO A 63 18.32 4.18 -14.96
C PRO A 63 19.49 3.79 -14.04
N GLU A 64 20.72 3.81 -14.55
CA GLU A 64 21.93 3.45 -13.78
C GLU A 64 22.11 4.42 -12.60
N ARG A 65 21.96 5.73 -12.84
CA ARG A 65 22.04 6.73 -11.77
C ARG A 65 20.91 6.59 -10.76
N VAL A 66 19.72 6.15 -11.20
CA VAL A 66 18.62 5.84 -10.28
C VAL A 66 19.01 4.67 -9.38
N ASP A 67 19.50 3.57 -9.97
CA ASP A 67 19.85 2.35 -9.24
C ASP A 67 20.98 2.59 -8.22
N GLU A 68 22.00 3.35 -8.59
CA GLU A 68 23.11 3.71 -7.71
C GLU A 68 22.69 4.45 -6.44
N ARG A 69 21.59 5.23 -6.50
CA ARG A 69 21.15 6.08 -5.39
C ARG A 69 19.79 5.69 -4.79
N LEU A 70 19.24 4.55 -5.17
CA LEU A 70 17.92 4.11 -4.71
C LEU A 70 17.86 3.94 -3.17
N GLY A 71 18.96 3.46 -2.57
CA GLY A 71 19.06 3.33 -1.11
C GLY A 71 19.04 4.68 -0.39
N GLU A 72 19.68 5.70 -0.96
CA GLU A 72 19.67 7.05 -0.44
C GLU A 72 18.28 7.70 -0.61
N LEU A 73 17.66 7.52 -1.79
CA LEU A 73 16.28 7.96 -2.04
C LEU A 73 15.33 7.42 -0.97
N ARG A 74 15.41 6.11 -0.68
CA ARG A 74 14.62 5.48 0.37
C ARG A 74 14.81 6.15 1.73
N ALA A 75 16.04 6.34 2.15
CA ALA A 75 16.35 6.93 3.45
C ALA A 75 15.83 8.38 3.56
N VAL A 76 16.04 9.17 2.52
CA VAL A 76 15.60 10.58 2.48
C VAL A 76 14.07 10.67 2.39
N ALA A 77 13.40 9.82 1.61
CA ALA A 77 11.95 9.80 1.53
C ALA A 77 11.29 9.52 2.90
N VAL A 78 11.85 8.58 3.66
CA VAL A 78 11.39 8.28 5.01
C VAL A 78 11.62 9.47 5.96
N GLU A 79 12.79 10.09 5.90
CA GLU A 79 13.10 11.30 6.69
C GLU A 79 12.15 12.45 6.36
N GLU A 80 11.93 12.71 5.07
CA GLU A 80 11.05 13.78 4.61
C GLU A 80 9.60 13.53 4.97
N TYR A 81 9.13 12.26 4.91
CA TYR A 81 7.79 11.93 5.35
C TYR A 81 7.62 12.05 6.88
N ALA A 82 8.60 11.63 7.66
CA ALA A 82 8.55 11.78 9.11
C ALA A 82 8.41 13.25 9.58
N LYS A 83 8.91 14.22 8.78
CA LYS A 83 8.73 15.65 9.03
C LYS A 83 7.32 16.17 8.65
N ARG A 84 6.65 15.51 7.70
CA ARG A 84 5.40 15.97 7.09
C ARG A 84 4.16 15.22 7.58
N VAL A 85 4.34 14.00 8.10
CA VAL A 85 3.20 13.19 8.54
C VAL A 85 2.40 13.95 9.60
N PRO A 86 1.08 14.12 9.40
CA PRO A 86 0.22 14.71 10.42
C PRO A 86 0.29 13.92 11.72
N GLN A 87 0.22 14.62 12.86
CA GLN A 87 0.21 13.94 14.17
C GLN A 87 -1.00 13.04 14.33
N ASP A 88 -2.11 13.38 13.68
CA ASP A 88 -3.36 12.64 13.70
C ASP A 88 -3.90 12.49 12.26
N LEU A 89 -4.14 11.26 11.86
CA LEU A 89 -4.80 10.85 10.61
C LEU A 89 -6.10 10.08 10.90
N SER A 90 -6.65 10.19 12.10
CA SER A 90 -7.83 9.43 12.49
C SER A 90 -9.07 9.77 11.67
N ASP A 91 -9.18 11.00 11.19
CA ASP A 91 -10.22 11.51 10.29
C ASP A 91 -10.09 11.00 8.84
N ARG A 92 -8.90 10.47 8.49
CA ARG A 92 -8.63 9.88 7.18
C ARG A 92 -8.81 8.36 7.14
N VAL A 93 -9.12 7.72 8.26
CA VAL A 93 -9.50 6.30 8.26
C VAL A 93 -10.81 6.14 7.49
N ALA A 94 -10.83 5.22 6.52
CA ALA A 94 -12.01 4.99 5.71
C ALA A 94 -13.20 4.55 6.60
N PRO A 95 -14.44 4.89 6.20
CA PRO A 95 -15.62 4.55 7.00
C PRO A 95 -15.64 3.07 7.39
N HIS A 96 -15.97 2.81 8.64
CA HIS A 96 -16.10 1.47 9.23
C HIS A 96 -14.83 0.63 9.35
N VAL A 97 -13.68 1.06 8.81
CA VAL A 97 -12.42 0.31 8.86
C VAL A 97 -12.03 -0.08 10.28
N ARG A 98 -12.08 0.86 11.25
CA ARG A 98 -11.75 0.55 12.65
C ARG A 98 -12.59 -0.60 13.18
N LYS A 99 -13.92 -0.48 13.02
CA LYS A 99 -14.85 -1.50 13.48
C LYS A 99 -14.58 -2.87 12.85
N VAL A 100 -14.34 -2.91 11.54
CA VAL A 100 -14.06 -4.17 10.83
C VAL A 100 -12.72 -4.77 11.27
N LEU A 101 -11.68 -3.95 11.46
CA LEU A 101 -10.40 -4.44 11.95
C LEU A 101 -10.50 -4.96 13.40
N ASP A 102 -11.26 -4.29 14.26
CA ASP A 102 -11.50 -4.73 15.65
C ASP A 102 -12.26 -6.07 15.65
N GLU A 103 -13.40 -6.16 14.95
CA GLU A 103 -14.25 -7.36 14.87
C GLU A 103 -13.50 -8.57 14.29
N LEU A 104 -12.73 -8.37 13.22
CA LEU A 104 -11.93 -9.44 12.62
C LEU A 104 -10.70 -9.77 13.45
N GLY A 105 -10.15 -8.79 14.18
CA GLY A 105 -9.01 -8.99 15.09
C GLY A 105 -9.34 -9.78 16.35
N GLU A 106 -10.63 -9.84 16.74
CA GLU A 106 -11.12 -10.68 17.84
C GLU A 106 -11.28 -12.17 17.43
N ARG A 107 -11.21 -12.46 16.12
CA ARG A 107 -11.32 -13.83 15.58
C ARG A 107 -9.95 -14.51 15.63
N ASP A 108 -9.85 -15.61 16.36
CA ASP A 108 -8.63 -16.45 16.44
C ASP A 108 -8.27 -17.11 15.10
N ASP A 109 -9.21 -17.16 14.17
CA ASP A 109 -9.06 -17.80 12.85
C ASP A 109 -8.68 -16.82 11.72
N VAL A 110 -8.44 -15.53 12.00
CA VAL A 110 -8.07 -14.50 11.02
C VAL A 110 -6.73 -13.88 11.37
N THR A 111 -5.90 -13.60 10.36
CA THR A 111 -4.65 -12.86 10.54
C THR A 111 -4.63 -11.63 9.63
N HIS A 112 -4.41 -10.44 10.22
CA HIS A 112 -4.19 -9.21 9.47
C HIS A 112 -2.73 -9.03 9.09
N SER A 113 -2.51 -8.63 7.85
CA SER A 113 -1.21 -8.21 7.32
C SER A 113 -1.38 -7.11 6.28
N LEU A 114 -0.32 -6.69 5.64
CA LEU A 114 -0.31 -5.58 4.70
C LEU A 114 0.22 -6.01 3.33
N VAL A 115 -0.32 -5.39 2.28
CA VAL A 115 0.27 -5.37 0.94
C VAL A 115 0.13 -3.95 0.38
N THR A 116 1.22 -3.20 0.26
CA THR A 116 1.14 -1.80 -0.14
C THR A 116 2.37 -1.37 -0.92
N GLY A 117 2.17 -0.46 -1.88
CA GLY A 117 3.26 0.17 -2.60
C GLY A 117 4.10 1.13 -1.77
N ASN A 118 3.66 1.48 -0.58
CA ASN A 118 4.40 2.38 0.31
C ASN A 118 5.71 1.72 0.80
N LEU A 119 6.75 2.53 1.01
CA LEU A 119 7.91 2.13 1.81
C LEU A 119 7.45 1.74 3.22
N GLU A 120 7.92 0.61 3.78
CA GLU A 120 7.45 0.11 5.08
C GLU A 120 7.48 1.17 6.19
N PRO A 121 8.56 1.96 6.40
CA PRO A 121 8.57 2.98 7.45
C PRO A 121 7.47 4.04 7.25
N ILE A 122 7.19 4.43 6.01
CA ILE A 122 6.11 5.38 5.68
C ILE A 122 4.74 4.77 5.98
N ALA A 123 4.49 3.54 5.54
CA ALA A 123 3.28 2.79 5.85
C ALA A 123 3.02 2.72 7.36
N ARG A 124 4.07 2.38 8.14
CA ARG A 124 3.99 2.28 9.61
C ARG A 124 3.71 3.63 10.27
N LEU A 125 4.29 4.72 9.77
CA LEU A 125 4.01 6.07 10.26
C LEU A 125 2.55 6.48 10.00
N LYS A 126 2.03 6.24 8.78
CA LYS A 126 0.62 6.48 8.43
C LYS A 126 -0.33 5.75 9.38
N LEU A 127 -0.16 4.44 9.51
CA LEU A 127 -1.04 3.60 10.32
C LEU A 127 -0.98 3.96 11.83
N ARG A 128 0.21 4.38 12.32
CA ARG A 128 0.36 4.89 13.68
C ARG A 128 -0.41 6.18 13.88
N ALA A 129 -0.21 7.16 12.99
CA ALA A 129 -0.91 8.44 13.05
C ALA A 129 -2.44 8.27 12.89
N ALA A 130 -2.87 7.26 12.13
CA ALA A 130 -4.28 6.89 11.99
C ALA A 130 -4.85 6.12 13.21
N GLY A 131 -4.01 5.69 14.15
CA GLY A 131 -4.45 4.95 15.35
C GLY A 131 -4.91 3.51 15.09
N ILE A 132 -4.55 2.94 13.91
CA ILE A 132 -4.91 1.55 13.54
C ILE A 132 -3.68 0.65 13.37
N GLY A 133 -2.50 1.15 13.66
CA GLY A 133 -1.25 0.41 13.46
C GLY A 133 -1.08 -0.85 14.34
N HIS A 134 -1.81 -0.94 15.43
CA HIS A 134 -1.76 -2.07 16.36
C HIS A 134 -2.36 -3.36 15.79
N HIS A 135 -3.23 -3.28 14.77
CA HIS A 135 -3.76 -4.45 14.06
C HIS A 135 -2.74 -5.16 13.17
N PHE A 136 -1.61 -4.52 12.87
CA PHE A 136 -0.63 -5.01 11.89
C PHE A 136 0.73 -5.28 12.55
N ALA A 137 1.03 -6.53 12.80
CA ALA A 137 2.26 -6.94 13.48
C ALA A 137 3.52 -6.44 12.73
N LYS A 138 4.55 -6.06 13.51
CA LYS A 138 5.86 -5.70 12.94
C LYS A 138 6.51 -6.92 12.28
N GLY A 139 7.26 -6.69 11.22
CA GLY A 139 7.92 -7.75 10.45
C GLY A 139 6.96 -8.55 9.55
N GLN A 140 5.68 -8.20 9.50
CA GLN A 140 4.67 -8.77 8.61
C GLN A 140 4.33 -7.78 7.48
N GLY A 141 3.90 -8.31 6.33
CA GLY A 141 3.48 -7.53 5.17
C GLY A 141 4.44 -7.60 3.99
N GLY A 142 3.99 -7.08 2.84
CA GLY A 142 4.77 -6.83 1.63
C GLY A 142 4.67 -5.35 1.27
N PHE A 143 5.80 -4.70 1.07
CA PHE A 143 5.92 -3.25 0.95
C PHE A 143 6.69 -2.85 -0.31
N GLY A 144 6.45 -1.66 -0.83
CA GLY A 144 7.24 -1.09 -1.92
C GLY A 144 8.73 -0.94 -1.63
N SER A 145 9.15 -1.10 -0.38
CA SER A 145 10.56 -1.20 0.00
C SER A 145 11.17 -2.60 -0.19
N ASP A 146 10.34 -3.60 -0.44
CA ASP A 146 10.79 -5.00 -0.61
C ASP A 146 11.01 -5.34 -2.08
N ALA A 147 10.15 -4.83 -2.96
CA ALA A 147 10.23 -4.98 -4.40
C ALA A 147 9.61 -3.77 -5.10
N GLU A 148 10.17 -3.39 -6.26
CA GLU A 148 9.60 -2.35 -7.12
C GLU A 148 8.35 -2.86 -7.85
N ASP A 149 8.37 -4.13 -8.28
CA ASP A 149 7.19 -4.77 -8.86
C ASP A 149 6.19 -5.17 -7.78
N ARG A 150 5.01 -4.52 -7.81
CA ARG A 150 3.92 -4.80 -6.87
C ARG A 150 3.47 -6.27 -6.93
N ALA A 151 3.65 -6.96 -8.06
CA ALA A 151 3.27 -8.36 -8.23
C ALA A 151 3.99 -9.31 -7.26
N GLU A 152 5.17 -8.92 -6.74
CA GLU A 152 5.94 -9.74 -5.80
C GLU A 152 5.46 -9.60 -4.34
N LEU A 153 4.75 -8.51 -4.01
CA LEU A 153 4.45 -8.14 -2.63
C LEU A 153 3.56 -9.14 -1.89
N PRO A 154 2.50 -9.72 -2.49
CA PRO A 154 1.68 -10.72 -1.78
C PRO A 154 2.50 -11.97 -1.40
N GLY A 155 3.35 -12.45 -2.31
CA GLY A 155 4.26 -13.57 -2.04
C GLY A 155 5.25 -13.28 -0.91
N ILE A 156 5.77 -12.05 -0.85
CA ILE A 156 6.64 -11.60 0.26
C ILE A 156 5.86 -11.61 1.58
N ALA A 157 4.65 -11.04 1.59
CA ALA A 157 3.81 -11.01 2.78
C ALA A 157 3.50 -12.42 3.30
N ARG A 158 3.14 -13.36 2.41
CA ARG A 158 2.90 -14.77 2.77
C ARG A 158 4.13 -15.46 3.35
N ARG A 159 5.32 -15.22 2.75
CA ARG A 159 6.58 -15.76 3.29
C ARG A 159 6.83 -15.29 4.72
N ARG A 160 6.62 -13.99 5.02
CA ARG A 160 6.73 -13.42 6.37
C ARG A 160 5.67 -13.96 7.33
N ALA A 161 4.50 -14.32 6.81
CA ALA A 161 3.45 -15.01 7.55
C ALA A 161 3.65 -16.54 7.59
N ARG A 162 4.90 -17.00 7.78
CA ARG A 162 5.29 -18.42 7.89
C ARG A 162 4.93 -19.27 6.67
N ASN A 163 5.15 -18.73 5.46
CA ASN A 163 4.80 -19.35 4.18
C ASN A 163 3.30 -19.68 4.09
N HIS A 164 2.47 -18.71 4.46
CA HIS A 164 1.02 -18.89 4.45
C HIS A 164 0.51 -19.35 3.06
N PRO A 165 -0.41 -20.34 2.99
CA PRO A 165 -0.89 -20.89 1.73
C PRO A 165 -1.62 -19.85 0.87
N ALA A 166 -1.45 -19.90 -0.45
CA ALA A 166 -2.10 -18.96 -1.37
C ALA A 166 -3.63 -19.08 -1.33
N GLN A 167 -4.16 -20.31 -1.26
CA GLN A 167 -5.61 -20.55 -1.20
C GLN A 167 -6.30 -19.96 0.04
N ASP A 168 -5.53 -19.72 1.12
CA ASP A 168 -6.03 -19.13 2.37
C ASP A 168 -5.64 -17.64 2.50
N THR A 169 -5.14 -17.04 1.43
CA THR A 169 -4.71 -15.62 1.41
C THR A 169 -5.68 -14.79 0.57
N ILE A 170 -6.02 -13.61 1.07
CA ILE A 170 -6.92 -12.67 0.40
C ILE A 170 -6.28 -11.29 0.40
N VAL A 171 -6.11 -10.69 -0.78
CA VAL A 171 -5.77 -9.28 -0.94
C VAL A 171 -7.04 -8.45 -0.85
N ILE A 172 -6.97 -7.32 -0.12
CA ILE A 172 -8.06 -6.34 -0.02
C ILE A 172 -7.50 -5.00 -0.46
N GLY A 173 -8.01 -4.45 -1.56
CA GLY A 173 -7.49 -3.23 -2.18
C GLY A 173 -8.54 -2.53 -3.05
N ASP A 174 -8.22 -1.32 -3.52
CA ASP A 174 -9.17 -0.43 -4.21
C ASP A 174 -8.81 -0.16 -5.67
N THR A 175 -7.75 -0.78 -6.19
CA THR A 175 -7.26 -0.53 -7.54
C THR A 175 -7.17 -1.79 -8.42
N PRO A 176 -7.19 -1.66 -9.76
CA PRO A 176 -6.88 -2.78 -10.66
C PRO A 176 -5.47 -3.38 -10.43
N ARG A 177 -4.54 -2.62 -9.83
CA ARG A 177 -3.20 -3.12 -9.49
C ARG A 177 -3.21 -4.08 -8.29
N ASP A 178 -4.15 -3.90 -7.36
CA ASP A 178 -4.38 -4.87 -6.26
C ASP A 178 -4.89 -6.19 -6.83
N ILE A 179 -5.80 -6.11 -7.79
CA ILE A 179 -6.29 -7.30 -8.48
C ILE A 179 -5.15 -7.99 -9.24
N ALA A 180 -4.35 -7.22 -9.98
CA ALA A 180 -3.24 -7.77 -10.76
C ALA A 180 -2.18 -8.43 -9.87
N CYS A 181 -1.78 -7.82 -8.74
CA CYS A 181 -0.79 -8.42 -7.85
C CYS A 181 -1.32 -9.68 -7.14
N ALA A 182 -2.59 -9.70 -6.77
CA ALA A 182 -3.23 -10.91 -6.21
C ALA A 182 -3.24 -12.05 -7.23
N ARG A 183 -3.62 -11.77 -8.48
CA ARG A 183 -3.61 -12.75 -9.58
C ARG A 183 -2.23 -13.30 -9.86
N ALA A 184 -1.19 -12.45 -9.82
CA ALA A 184 0.20 -12.87 -10.03
C ALA A 184 0.70 -13.87 -8.98
N ASP A 185 0.24 -13.75 -7.73
CA ASP A 185 0.59 -14.67 -6.64
C ASP A 185 -0.44 -15.83 -6.47
N GLY A 186 -1.49 -15.87 -7.31
CA GLY A 186 -2.52 -16.92 -7.26
C GLY A 186 -3.41 -16.86 -6.02
N VAL A 187 -3.57 -15.68 -5.41
CA VAL A 187 -4.41 -15.48 -4.22
C VAL A 187 -5.75 -14.83 -4.57
N ARG A 188 -6.74 -14.98 -3.69
CA ARG A 188 -8.04 -14.31 -3.83
C ARG A 188 -7.89 -12.80 -3.65
N VAL A 189 -8.81 -12.05 -4.27
CA VAL A 189 -8.88 -10.58 -4.09
C VAL A 189 -10.32 -10.11 -3.90
N ILE A 190 -10.51 -9.31 -2.86
CA ILE A 190 -11.73 -8.57 -2.61
C ILE A 190 -11.43 -7.10 -2.90
N ALA A 191 -12.06 -6.53 -3.91
CA ALA A 191 -11.91 -5.11 -4.22
C ALA A 191 -12.90 -4.28 -3.41
N VAL A 192 -12.45 -3.14 -2.88
CA VAL A 192 -13.31 -2.16 -2.20
C VAL A 192 -13.35 -0.87 -3.02
N ALA A 193 -14.53 -0.42 -3.42
CA ALA A 193 -14.70 0.77 -4.26
C ALA A 193 -14.70 2.07 -3.42
N THR A 194 -13.69 2.22 -2.57
CA THR A 194 -13.49 3.37 -1.66
C THR A 194 -12.45 4.36 -2.18
N GLY A 195 -11.60 3.92 -3.10
CA GLY A 195 -10.55 4.71 -3.73
C GLY A 195 -11.00 5.40 -5.04
N PRO A 196 -10.06 5.66 -5.98
CA PRO A 196 -10.36 6.40 -7.20
C PRO A 196 -11.15 5.59 -8.25
N TYR A 197 -11.24 4.26 -8.10
CA TYR A 197 -11.92 3.38 -9.08
C TYR A 197 -13.33 3.03 -8.61
N ARG A 198 -14.28 3.06 -9.57
CA ARG A 198 -15.66 2.64 -9.32
C ARG A 198 -15.77 1.11 -9.35
N ALA A 199 -16.83 0.59 -8.74
CA ALA A 199 -17.09 -0.86 -8.68
C ALA A 199 -17.12 -1.53 -10.06
N ASP A 200 -17.62 -0.85 -11.10
CA ASP A 200 -17.67 -1.36 -12.46
C ASP A 200 -16.27 -1.48 -13.13
N GLN A 201 -15.26 -0.81 -12.60
CA GLN A 201 -13.87 -0.88 -13.03
C GLN A 201 -13.05 -1.95 -12.29
N LEU A 202 -13.61 -2.56 -11.25
CA LEU A 202 -12.95 -3.54 -10.37
C LEU A 202 -13.50 -4.97 -10.55
N THR A 203 -14.31 -5.21 -11.56
CA THR A 203 -15.03 -6.47 -11.78
C THR A 203 -14.15 -7.70 -12.04
N ALA A 204 -12.84 -7.54 -12.25
CA ALA A 204 -11.88 -8.63 -12.35
C ALA A 204 -11.47 -9.23 -10.97
N ALA A 205 -11.93 -8.63 -9.85
CA ALA A 205 -11.79 -9.20 -8.51
C ALA A 205 -12.75 -10.39 -8.29
N ASP A 206 -12.47 -11.21 -7.28
CA ASP A 206 -13.36 -12.32 -6.90
C ASP A 206 -14.65 -11.81 -6.25
N ALA A 207 -14.58 -10.64 -5.60
CA ALA A 207 -15.74 -9.90 -5.12
C ALA A 207 -15.44 -8.40 -5.15
N VAL A 208 -16.49 -7.58 -5.31
CA VAL A 208 -16.39 -6.12 -5.27
C VAL A 208 -17.35 -5.59 -4.21
N CYS A 209 -16.79 -4.95 -3.19
CA CYS A 209 -17.51 -4.31 -2.09
C CYS A 209 -17.60 -2.80 -2.31
N ARG A 210 -18.71 -2.20 -1.92
CA ARG A 210 -18.87 -0.74 -1.85
C ARG A 210 -18.46 -0.18 -0.49
N ASP A 211 -18.45 -1.06 0.52
CA ASP A 211 -18.14 -0.73 1.90
C ASP A 211 -17.28 -1.85 2.50
N VAL A 212 -16.29 -1.48 3.30
CA VAL A 212 -15.37 -2.45 3.93
C VAL A 212 -16.10 -3.44 4.85
N ARG A 213 -17.29 -3.10 5.36
CA ARG A 213 -18.14 -4.01 6.16
C ARG A 213 -18.53 -5.29 5.42
N GLU A 214 -18.64 -5.20 4.09
CA GLU A 214 -18.98 -6.36 3.26
C GLU A 214 -17.86 -7.40 3.20
N VAL A 215 -16.61 -6.99 3.51
CA VAL A 215 -15.45 -7.90 3.52
C VAL A 215 -15.64 -9.02 4.54
N ALA A 216 -16.11 -8.70 5.76
CA ALA A 216 -16.30 -9.69 6.81
C ALA A 216 -17.28 -10.81 6.39
N ALA A 217 -18.37 -10.46 5.71
CA ALA A 217 -19.37 -11.42 5.23
C ALA A 217 -18.86 -12.32 4.08
N LEU A 218 -17.75 -12.00 3.45
CA LEU A 218 -17.13 -12.79 2.38
C LEU A 218 -16.05 -13.77 2.88
N LEU A 219 -15.78 -13.76 4.18
CA LEU A 219 -14.80 -14.66 4.82
C LEU A 219 -15.45 -15.94 5.35
N ASP A 220 -16.76 -15.93 5.53
CA ASP A 220 -17.60 -17.08 5.94
C ASP A 220 -17.98 -17.90 4.72
#